data_3dc1756bd2c7fc7d448fc836e214e6b8
#
_entry.id   3dc1756bd2c7fc7d448fc836e214e6b8
#
_cell.length_a   1.000
_cell.length_b   1.000
_cell.length_c   1.000
_cell.angle_alpha   90.00
_cell.angle_beta   90.00
_cell.angle_gamma   90.00
#
_symmetry.space_group_name_H-M   'P 1'
#
loop_
_entity.id
_entity.type
_entity.pdbx_description
1 polymer ?
#
loop_
_entity_poly.entity_id
_entity_poly.type
_entity_poly.pdbx_seq_one_letter_code
_entity_poly.pdbx_strand_id
1 'polypeptide(L)'
;MNIGQRIKMRREELGIGQRELAEKLGYKNNSTLSGIESGKVDLTQSRIVAIAKALDVTPGWLMGWEESKTTIPTDMDEMMALWNEANEDKRKQAIQYLRFILSEE
;
A
#
# COMPACT_ATOMS: atom_id res chain seq x y z
N MET A 1 2.20 -7.92 14.51
CA MET A 1 3.13 -7.12 13.68
C MET A 1 2.71 -5.66 13.74
N ASN A 2 3.62 -4.76 14.12
CA ASN A 2 3.31 -3.33 14.19
C ASN A 2 3.50 -2.65 12.83
N ILE A 3 3.15 -1.37 12.75
CA ILE A 3 3.20 -0.63 11.48
C ILE A 3 4.63 -0.56 10.92
N GLY A 4 5.62 -0.36 11.76
CA GLY A 4 7.02 -0.31 11.33
C GLY A 4 7.48 -1.61 10.69
N GLN A 5 7.10 -2.73 11.28
CA GLN A 5 7.41 -4.05 10.74
C GLN A 5 6.70 -4.31 9.42
N ARG A 6 5.45 -3.84 9.27
CA ARG A 6 4.71 -3.96 8.01
C ARG A 6 5.35 -3.14 6.90
N ILE A 7 5.83 -1.94 7.22
CA ILE A 7 6.55 -1.08 6.27
C ILE A 7 7.82 -1.79 5.79
N LYS A 8 8.61 -2.32 6.72
CA LYS A 8 9.85 -3.02 6.40
C LYS A 8 9.57 -4.25 5.54
N MET A 9 8.59 -5.06 5.91
CA MET A 9 8.22 -6.26 5.18
C MET A 9 7.82 -5.93 3.74
N ARG A 10 6.96 -4.95 3.55
CA ARG A 10 6.51 -4.57 2.21
C ARG A 10 7.65 -3.98 1.38
N ARG A 11 8.51 -3.18 2.00
CA ARG A 11 9.69 -2.62 1.35
C ARG A 11 10.60 -3.74 0.82
N GLU A 12 10.84 -4.75 1.64
CA GLU A 12 11.65 -5.90 1.26
C GLU A 12 11.00 -6.73 0.15
N GLU A 13 9.66 -6.89 0.19
CA GLU A 13 8.92 -7.57 -0.87
C GLU A 13 9.10 -6.87 -2.22
N LEU A 14 9.17 -5.54 -2.21
CA LEU A 14 9.37 -4.75 -3.43
C LEU A 14 10.84 -4.65 -3.85
N GLY A 15 11.75 -5.17 -3.03
CA GLY A 15 13.17 -5.15 -3.33
C GLY A 15 13.82 -3.78 -3.23
N ILE A 16 13.26 -2.85 -2.46
CA ILE A 16 13.81 -1.50 -2.30
C ILE A 16 14.48 -1.34 -0.94
N GLY A 17 15.60 -0.60 -0.93
CA GLY A 17 16.32 -0.30 0.30
C GLY A 17 15.70 0.83 1.09
N GLN A 18 16.11 0.97 2.36
CA GLN A 18 15.64 2.08 3.20
C GLN A 18 15.96 3.44 2.57
N ARG A 19 17.16 3.60 2.05
CA ARG A 19 17.58 4.86 1.42
C ARG A 19 16.69 5.22 0.23
N GLU A 20 16.41 4.25 -0.61
CA GLU A 20 15.55 4.45 -1.79
C GLU A 20 14.14 4.88 -1.38
N LEU A 21 13.56 4.21 -0.39
CA LEU A 21 12.24 4.59 0.09
C LEU A 21 12.26 5.98 0.75
N ALA A 22 13.30 6.27 1.54
CA ALA A 22 13.45 7.58 2.17
C ALA A 22 13.53 8.70 1.11
N GLU A 23 14.23 8.47 0.03
CA GLU A 23 14.30 9.43 -1.08
C GLU A 23 12.94 9.64 -1.75
N LYS A 24 12.19 8.57 -1.97
CA LYS A 24 10.83 8.66 -2.51
C LYS A 24 9.89 9.46 -1.61
N LEU A 25 10.11 9.39 -0.31
CA LEU A 25 9.29 10.10 0.68
C LEU A 25 9.76 11.53 0.92
N GLY A 26 10.89 11.94 0.32
CA GLY A 26 11.43 13.27 0.48
C GLY A 26 12.22 13.48 1.78
N TYR A 27 12.65 12.40 2.43
CA TYR A 27 13.46 12.48 3.63
C TYR A 27 14.93 12.75 3.25
N LYS A 28 15.61 13.57 4.05
CA LYS A 28 17.01 13.96 3.78
C LYS A 28 17.98 12.79 3.91
N ASN A 29 17.65 11.85 4.79
CA ASN A 29 18.48 10.65 5.02
C ASN A 29 17.56 9.51 5.44
N ASN A 30 18.13 8.30 5.56
CA ASN A 30 17.35 7.12 5.91
C ASN A 30 17.16 6.90 7.42
N SER A 31 17.71 7.76 8.26
CA SER A 31 17.59 7.57 9.71
C SER A 31 16.15 7.77 10.20
N THR A 32 15.40 8.69 9.59
CA THR A 32 13.97 8.87 9.90
C THR A 32 13.19 7.59 9.58
N LEU A 33 13.41 7.01 8.41
CA LEU A 33 12.73 5.78 8.01
C LEU A 33 13.16 4.61 8.90
N SER A 34 14.43 4.50 9.21
CA SER A 34 14.95 3.48 10.14
C SER A 34 14.26 3.59 11.51
N GLY A 35 14.09 4.81 12.01
CA GLY A 35 13.36 5.06 13.26
C GLY A 35 11.89 4.66 13.18
N ILE A 36 11.26 4.92 12.04
CA ILE A 36 9.86 4.51 11.79
C ILE A 36 9.75 2.99 11.78
N GLU A 37 10.62 2.30 11.05
CA GLU A 37 10.58 0.83 10.95
C GLU A 37 10.86 0.15 12.29
N SER A 38 11.70 0.76 13.12
CA SER A 38 12.03 0.22 14.45
C SER A 38 11.01 0.61 15.54
N GLY A 39 10.06 1.48 15.23
CA GLY A 39 9.04 1.91 16.17
C GLY A 39 9.49 3.06 17.09
N LYS A 40 10.64 3.66 16.84
CA LYS A 40 11.16 4.77 17.66
C LYS A 40 10.56 6.12 17.28
N VAL A 41 10.05 6.25 16.08
CA VAL A 41 9.47 7.50 15.57
C VAL A 41 7.98 7.29 15.35
N ASP A 42 7.17 8.17 15.96
CA ASP A 42 5.72 8.13 15.78
C ASP A 42 5.34 8.59 14.37
N LEU A 43 4.29 7.98 13.84
CA LEU A 43 3.78 8.29 12.50
C LEU A 43 2.55 9.17 12.58
N THR A 44 2.60 10.30 11.87
CA THR A 44 1.41 11.10 11.63
C THR A 44 0.57 10.44 10.54
N GLN A 45 -0.72 10.79 10.47
CA GLN A 45 -1.60 10.30 9.42
C GLN A 45 -1.06 10.64 8.04
N SER A 46 -0.53 11.84 7.85
CA SER A 46 0.07 12.26 6.58
C SER A 46 1.22 11.36 6.16
N ARG A 47 2.08 10.98 7.09
CA ARG A 47 3.21 10.07 6.82
C ARG A 47 2.72 8.67 6.48
N ILE A 48 1.71 8.18 7.19
CA ILE A 48 1.13 6.86 6.92
C ILE A 48 0.59 6.80 5.49
N VAL A 49 -0.16 7.81 5.07
CA VAL A 49 -0.70 7.88 3.72
C VAL A 49 0.41 7.95 2.68
N ALA A 50 1.43 8.77 2.90
CA ALA A 50 2.56 8.92 1.98
C ALA A 50 3.34 7.62 1.83
N ILE A 51 3.61 6.92 2.94
CA ILE A 51 4.34 5.65 2.93
C ILE A 51 3.52 4.57 2.23
N ALA A 52 2.23 4.50 2.52
CA ALA A 52 1.33 3.54 1.87
C ALA A 52 1.34 3.73 0.36
N LYS A 53 1.27 4.96 -0.10
CA LYS A 53 1.29 5.29 -1.51
C LYS A 53 2.62 4.90 -2.16
N ALA A 54 3.73 5.18 -1.49
CA ALA A 54 5.06 4.81 -1.99
C ALA A 54 5.27 3.30 -2.08
N LEU A 55 4.63 2.54 -1.20
CA LEU A 55 4.73 1.08 -1.15
C LEU A 55 3.62 0.37 -1.92
N ASP A 56 2.71 1.12 -2.54
CA ASP A 56 1.58 0.59 -3.29
C ASP A 56 0.69 -0.32 -2.43
N VAL A 57 0.37 0.15 -1.24
CA VAL A 57 -0.56 -0.51 -0.32
C VAL A 57 -1.53 0.52 0.23
N THR A 58 -2.58 0.04 0.91
CA THR A 58 -3.53 0.93 1.57
C THR A 58 -3.01 1.36 2.95
N PRO A 59 -3.37 2.55 3.44
CA PRO A 59 -3.09 2.93 4.82
C PRO A 59 -3.67 1.92 5.82
N GLY A 60 -4.86 1.38 5.53
CA GLY A 60 -5.50 0.37 6.37
C GLY A 60 -4.67 -0.90 6.49
N TRP A 61 -4.03 -1.33 5.41
CA TRP A 61 -3.14 -2.48 5.46
C TRP A 61 -1.92 -2.20 6.35
N LEU A 62 -1.31 -1.01 6.22
CA LEU A 62 -0.19 -0.64 7.08
C LEU A 62 -0.58 -0.61 8.56
N MET A 63 -1.78 -0.16 8.86
CA MET A 63 -2.30 -0.12 10.23
C MET A 63 -2.74 -1.48 10.75
N GLY A 64 -2.81 -2.48 9.89
CA GLY A 64 -3.25 -3.82 10.26
C GLY A 64 -4.78 -3.98 10.26
N TRP A 65 -5.51 -3.06 9.70
CA TRP A 65 -6.98 -3.09 9.64
C TRP A 65 -7.53 -3.86 8.44
N GLU A 66 -6.71 -4.01 7.39
CA GLU A 66 -7.10 -4.69 6.16
C GLU A 66 -6.08 -5.79 5.85
N GLU A 67 -6.57 -6.93 5.37
CA GLU A 67 -5.69 -8.03 4.94
C GLU A 67 -5.21 -7.85 3.51
N SER A 68 -5.99 -7.18 2.68
CA SER A 68 -5.64 -6.92 1.30
C SER A 68 -4.77 -5.67 1.18
N LYS A 69 -3.67 -5.79 0.45
CA LYS A 69 -2.74 -4.68 0.21
C LYS A 69 -3.27 -3.66 -0.79
N THR A 70 -4.24 -4.06 -1.62
CA THR A 70 -4.75 -3.23 -2.70
C THR A 70 -6.15 -2.73 -2.40
N THR A 71 -6.46 -1.51 -2.87
CA THR A 71 -7.79 -0.91 -2.77
C THR A 71 -8.60 -1.21 -4.02
N ILE A 72 -9.89 -1.43 -3.83
CA ILE A 72 -10.83 -1.44 -4.96
C ILE A 72 -11.22 0.02 -5.21
N PRO A 73 -11.13 0.50 -6.46
CA PRO A 73 -11.57 1.84 -6.77
C PRO A 73 -13.06 2.01 -6.47
N THR A 74 -13.41 3.08 -5.75
CA THR A 74 -14.82 3.41 -5.47
C THR A 74 -15.36 4.47 -6.41
N ASP A 75 -14.47 5.14 -7.13
CA ASP A 75 -14.82 6.13 -8.14
C ASP A 75 -15.08 5.44 -9.48
N MET A 76 -16.26 5.68 -10.06
CA MET A 76 -16.65 5.05 -11.32
C MET A 76 -15.74 5.45 -12.49
N ASP A 77 -15.28 6.71 -12.51
CA ASP A 77 -14.39 7.17 -13.59
C ASP A 77 -13.04 6.47 -13.51
N GLU A 78 -12.49 6.34 -12.31
CA GLU A 78 -11.24 5.61 -12.08
C GLU A 78 -11.41 4.14 -12.42
N MET A 79 -12.50 3.53 -11.98
CA MET A 79 -12.80 2.13 -12.26
C MET A 79 -12.89 1.88 -13.76
N MET A 80 -13.59 2.74 -14.49
CA MET A 80 -13.71 2.62 -15.95
C MET A 80 -12.38 2.79 -16.66
N ALA A 81 -11.55 3.73 -16.20
CA ALA A 81 -10.22 3.93 -16.77
C ALA A 81 -9.36 2.68 -16.61
N LEU A 82 -9.34 2.11 -15.41
CA LEU A 82 -8.59 0.87 -15.13
C LEU A 82 -9.14 -0.31 -15.93
N TRP A 83 -10.46 -0.41 -16.04
CA TRP A 83 -11.11 -1.47 -16.81
C TRP A 83 -10.73 -1.40 -18.28
N ASN A 84 -10.70 -0.19 -18.85
CA ASN A 84 -10.35 0.00 -20.26
C ASN A 84 -8.88 -0.33 -20.54
N GLU A 85 -7.99 -0.12 -19.56
CA GLU A 85 -6.57 -0.47 -19.70
C GLU A 85 -6.32 -1.96 -19.54
N ALA A 86 -7.21 -2.67 -18.84
CA ALA A 86 -7.05 -4.08 -18.54
C ALA A 86 -7.31 -4.95 -19.76
N ASN A 87 -6.54 -6.02 -19.93
CA ASN A 87 -6.84 -7.02 -20.95
C ASN A 87 -7.98 -7.93 -20.46
N GLU A 88 -8.43 -8.84 -21.31
CA GLU A 88 -9.54 -9.73 -21.00
C GLU A 88 -9.28 -10.60 -19.76
N ASP A 89 -8.06 -11.12 -19.63
CA ASP A 89 -7.70 -11.97 -18.48
C ASP A 89 -7.75 -11.19 -17.18
N LYS A 90 -7.24 -9.97 -17.19
CA LYS A 90 -7.27 -9.10 -16.01
C LYS A 90 -8.67 -8.69 -15.63
N ARG A 91 -9.54 -8.47 -16.64
CA ARG A 91 -10.95 -8.16 -16.40
C ARG A 91 -11.66 -9.32 -15.73
N LYS A 92 -11.39 -10.55 -16.17
CA LYS A 92 -11.95 -11.75 -15.54
C LYS A 92 -11.50 -11.89 -14.08
N GLN A 93 -10.22 -11.63 -13.80
CA GLN A 93 -9.70 -11.67 -12.44
C GLN A 93 -10.37 -10.62 -11.56
N ALA A 94 -10.58 -9.42 -12.07
CA ALA A 94 -11.25 -8.35 -11.34
C ALA A 94 -12.69 -8.72 -11.00
N ILE A 95 -13.41 -9.31 -11.94
CA ILE A 95 -14.80 -9.76 -11.74
C ILE A 95 -14.84 -10.85 -10.66
N GLN A 96 -13.93 -11.82 -10.70
CA GLN A 96 -13.86 -12.87 -9.70
C GLN A 96 -13.58 -12.30 -8.30
N TYR A 97 -12.68 -11.32 -8.23
CA TYR A 97 -12.35 -10.67 -6.97
C TYR A 97 -13.56 -9.91 -6.39
N LEU A 98 -14.28 -9.19 -7.23
CA LEU A 98 -15.50 -8.48 -6.80
C LEU A 98 -16.58 -9.45 -6.33
N ARG A 99 -16.76 -10.57 -7.02
CA ARG A 99 -17.71 -11.60 -6.60
C ARG A 99 -17.34 -12.18 -5.23
N PHE A 100 -16.06 -12.42 -5.02
CA PHE A 100 -15.57 -12.92 -3.74
C PHE A 100 -15.90 -11.96 -2.61
N ILE A 101 -15.64 -10.66 -2.80
CA ILE A 101 -15.90 -9.64 -1.79
C ILE A 101 -17.40 -9.54 -1.50
N LEU A 102 -18.23 -9.51 -2.53
CA LEU A 102 -19.67 -9.40 -2.37
C LEU A 102 -20.29 -10.62 -1.70
N SER A 103 -19.68 -11.79 -1.89
CA SER A 103 -20.18 -13.03 -1.28
C SER A 103 -19.88 -13.15 0.20
N GLU A 104 -18.99 -12.33 0.75
CA GLU A 104 -18.64 -12.34 2.18
C GLU A 104 -19.69 -11.65 3.05
N GLU A 105 -20.63 -10.96 2.45
CA GLU A 105 -21.75 -10.35 3.18
C GLU A 105 -22.83 -11.43 3.52
#